data_7fff064bafe5a61979f58650d2c23c9f
#
_entry.id   7fff064bafe5a61979f58650d2c23c9f
#
_cell.length_a   1.000
_cell.length_b   1.000
_cell.length_c   1.000
_cell.angle_alpha   90.00
_cell.angle_beta   90.00
_cell.angle_gamma   90.00
#
_symmetry.space_group_name_H-M   'P 1'
#
loop_
_entity.id
_entity.type
_entity.pdbx_description
1 polymer ?
#
loop_
_entity_poly.entity_id
_entity_poly.type
_entity_poly.pdbx_seq_one_letter_code
_entity_poly.pdbx_strand_id
1 'polypeptide(L)'
;IVYFTINPKSAKLSSIKRGLNGFTAKWGKVATQASGYQIRYSMKSSMAGSKVVTVKNYKTTSKKITHLKKNKKYYVQIRTYKTVSKVKYYSGWSGKKTVVTK
;
A
#
# COMPACT_ATOMS: atom_id res chain seq x y z
N ILE A 1 -16.13 28.30 15.01
CA ILE A 1 -16.07 27.36 13.88
C ILE A 1 -15.17 26.20 14.22
N VAL A 2 -15.70 25.02 14.09
CA VAL A 2 -14.93 23.79 14.35
C VAL A 2 -14.52 23.20 13.01
N TYR A 3 -13.23 22.99 12.83
CA TYR A 3 -12.71 22.32 11.65
C TYR A 3 -12.40 20.89 11.99
N PHE A 4 -12.90 19.97 11.15
CA PHE A 4 -12.59 18.55 11.28
C PHE A 4 -11.47 18.22 10.33
N THR A 5 -10.41 17.63 10.86
CA THR A 5 -9.34 17.08 10.06
C THR A 5 -9.55 15.57 9.97
N ILE A 6 -9.63 15.05 8.74
CA ILE A 6 -9.75 13.61 8.54
C ILE A 6 -8.33 13.08 8.34
N ASN A 7 -7.87 12.32 9.33
CA ASN A 7 -6.58 11.68 9.31
C ASN A 7 -6.78 10.16 9.27
N PRO A 8 -6.75 9.53 8.10
CA PRO A 8 -6.85 8.08 8.05
C PRO A 8 -5.75 7.44 8.88
N LYS A 9 -6.11 6.38 9.59
CA LYS A 9 -5.15 5.66 10.41
C LYS A 9 -4.15 4.94 9.50
N SER A 10 -2.87 5.07 9.79
CA SER A 10 -1.83 4.47 8.94
C SER A 10 -1.83 2.95 9.01
N ALA A 11 -1.36 2.31 7.93
CA ALA A 11 -1.18 0.87 7.86
C ALA A 11 0.31 0.54 7.81
N LYS A 12 0.65 -0.69 8.16
CA LYS A 12 2.02 -1.20 8.09
C LYS A 12 2.03 -2.52 7.35
N LEU A 13 3.01 -2.69 6.46
CA LEU A 13 3.26 -3.97 5.83
C LEU A 13 3.78 -4.94 6.89
N SER A 14 3.11 -6.08 7.05
CA SER A 14 3.56 -7.11 7.99
C SER A 14 4.56 -8.05 7.34
N SER A 15 4.38 -8.38 6.05
CA SER A 15 5.29 -9.24 5.32
C SER A 15 5.11 -9.07 3.82
N ILE A 16 6.14 -9.46 3.07
CA ILE A 16 6.08 -9.52 1.61
C ILE A 16 6.67 -10.86 1.20
N LYS A 17 5.90 -11.64 0.45
CA LYS A 17 6.32 -12.95 -0.05
C LYS A 17 6.73 -12.84 -1.52
N ARG A 18 7.92 -13.33 -1.86
CA ARG A 18 8.38 -13.42 -3.25
C ARG A 18 7.47 -14.34 -4.05
N GLY A 19 7.26 -13.98 -5.31
CA GLY A 19 6.56 -14.82 -6.25
C GLY A 19 7.16 -14.73 -7.64
N LEU A 20 6.72 -15.58 -8.54
CA LEU A 20 7.16 -15.54 -9.95
C LEU A 20 6.66 -14.24 -10.58
N ASN A 21 7.60 -13.43 -11.06
CA ASN A 21 7.31 -12.13 -11.69
C ASN A 21 6.42 -11.22 -10.82
N GLY A 22 6.56 -11.29 -9.50
CA GLY A 22 5.74 -10.50 -8.62
C GLY A 22 5.99 -10.77 -7.15
N PHE A 23 5.05 -10.32 -6.32
CA PHE A 23 5.09 -10.55 -4.88
C PHE A 23 3.67 -10.45 -4.31
N THR A 24 3.52 -10.95 -3.09
CA THR A 24 2.28 -10.80 -2.32
C THR A 24 2.58 -9.97 -1.09
N ALA A 25 1.94 -8.81 -0.99
CA ALA A 25 2.05 -7.94 0.19
C ALA A 25 0.95 -8.29 1.18
N LYS A 26 1.30 -8.32 2.46
CA LYS A 26 0.35 -8.52 3.56
C LYS A 26 0.50 -7.41 4.57
N TRP A 27 -0.63 -7.02 5.17
CA TRP A 27 -0.67 -5.95 6.17
C TRP A 27 -1.75 -6.22 7.20
N GLY A 28 -1.71 -5.47 8.29
CA GLY A 28 -2.75 -5.54 9.30
C GLY A 28 -3.98 -4.77 8.89
N LYS A 29 -5.17 -5.31 9.18
CA LYS A 29 -6.43 -4.64 8.90
C LYS A 29 -6.54 -3.35 9.70
N VAL A 30 -6.93 -2.26 9.04
CA VAL A 30 -7.26 -0.99 9.69
C VAL A 30 -8.77 -0.84 9.65
N ALA A 31 -9.42 -1.14 10.77
CA ALA A 31 -10.88 -1.23 10.83
C ALA A 31 -11.57 0.12 11.03
N THR A 32 -10.83 1.17 11.39
CA THR A 32 -11.39 2.49 11.65
C THR A 32 -10.72 3.54 10.79
N GLN A 33 -11.50 4.53 10.35
CA GLN A 33 -11.00 5.66 9.56
C GLN A 33 -10.26 5.25 8.29
N ALA A 34 -10.70 4.15 7.68
CA ALA A 34 -10.13 3.68 6.41
C ALA A 34 -11.23 3.08 5.56
N SER A 35 -11.23 3.44 4.27
CA SER A 35 -12.10 2.82 3.27
C SER A 35 -11.36 1.72 2.53
N GLY A 36 -10.05 1.84 2.43
CA GLY A 36 -9.22 0.88 1.74
C GLY A 36 -7.75 1.25 1.86
N TYR A 37 -6.95 0.69 0.95
CA TYR A 37 -5.50 0.83 0.99
C TYR A 37 -4.97 1.16 -0.39
N GLN A 38 -3.79 1.78 -0.41
CA GLN A 38 -2.99 1.92 -1.62
C GLN A 38 -1.60 1.37 -1.36
N ILE A 39 -1.12 0.58 -2.30
CA ILE A 39 0.23 0.00 -2.28
C ILE A 39 0.99 0.60 -3.43
N ARG A 40 2.16 1.17 -3.18
CA ARG A 40 3.04 1.60 -4.26
C ARG A 40 4.32 0.79 -4.23
N TYR A 41 4.90 0.61 -5.41
CA TYR A 41 6.14 -0.14 -5.56
C TYR A 41 6.99 0.45 -6.66
N SER A 42 8.30 0.37 -6.47
CA SER A 42 9.28 0.90 -7.41
C SER A 42 10.58 0.10 -7.30
N MET A 43 11.34 0.04 -8.37
CA MET A 43 12.67 -0.53 -8.35
C MET A 43 13.71 0.44 -7.77
N LYS A 44 13.33 1.69 -7.52
CA LYS A 44 14.22 2.71 -6.97
C LYS A 44 13.90 2.99 -5.50
N SER A 45 14.92 3.12 -4.67
CA SER A 45 14.74 3.42 -3.25
C SER A 45 14.07 4.78 -3.01
N SER A 46 14.21 5.71 -3.94
CA SER A 46 13.54 7.01 -3.90
C SER A 46 12.05 6.91 -4.20
N MET A 47 11.57 5.74 -4.62
CA MET A 47 10.21 5.52 -5.10
C MET A 47 9.88 6.27 -6.39
N ALA A 48 10.91 6.73 -7.12
CA ALA A 48 10.69 7.37 -8.42
C ALA A 48 10.07 6.38 -9.40
N GLY A 49 9.12 6.87 -10.21
CA GLY A 49 8.43 6.01 -11.16
C GLY A 49 7.55 4.94 -10.53
N SER A 50 7.17 5.11 -9.26
CA SER A 50 6.36 4.10 -8.57
C SER A 50 5.00 3.93 -9.22
N LYS A 51 4.48 2.70 -9.15
CA LYS A 51 3.11 2.38 -9.55
C LYS A 51 2.29 2.18 -8.30
N VAL A 52 1.00 2.52 -8.37
CA VAL A 52 0.07 2.45 -7.24
C VAL A 52 -1.05 1.47 -7.57
N VAL A 53 -1.33 0.57 -6.63
CA VAL A 53 -2.47 -0.35 -6.69
C VAL A 53 -3.43 0.01 -5.57
N THR A 54 -4.70 0.21 -5.91
CA THR A 54 -5.73 0.56 -4.94
C THR A 54 -6.51 -0.68 -4.54
N VAL A 55 -6.66 -0.90 -3.23
CA VAL A 55 -7.47 -1.97 -2.65
C VAL A 55 -8.70 -1.30 -2.03
N LYS A 56 -9.87 -1.52 -2.63
CA LYS A 56 -11.08 -0.77 -2.28
C LYS A 56 -11.85 -1.33 -1.07
N ASN A 57 -11.31 -2.32 -0.39
CA ASN A 57 -11.97 -2.95 0.75
C ASN A 57 -11.02 -2.97 1.95
N TYR A 58 -11.39 -2.26 3.03
CA TYR A 58 -10.55 -2.19 4.23
C TYR A 58 -10.40 -3.55 4.93
N LYS A 59 -11.26 -4.52 4.63
CA LYS A 59 -11.17 -5.88 5.21
C LYS A 59 -10.12 -6.74 4.54
N THR A 60 -9.63 -6.32 3.36
CA THR A 60 -8.58 -7.04 2.64
C THR A 60 -7.25 -6.78 3.32
N THR A 61 -6.48 -7.83 3.57
CA THR A 61 -5.18 -7.74 4.24
C THR A 61 -4.02 -8.29 3.42
N SER A 62 -4.28 -8.63 2.16
CA SER A 62 -3.23 -9.08 1.26
C SER A 62 -3.56 -8.73 -0.18
N LYS A 63 -2.51 -8.56 -0.99
CA LYS A 63 -2.67 -8.30 -2.41
C LYS A 63 -1.48 -8.89 -3.16
N LYS A 64 -1.79 -9.69 -4.16
CA LYS A 64 -0.78 -10.25 -5.08
C LYS A 64 -0.56 -9.25 -6.21
N ILE A 65 0.69 -8.88 -6.44
CA ILE A 65 1.08 -7.96 -7.52
C ILE A 65 1.92 -8.77 -8.51
N THR A 66 1.52 -8.74 -9.77
CA THR A 66 2.10 -9.55 -10.85
C THR A 66 2.55 -8.68 -12.01
N HIS A 67 3.06 -9.30 -13.06
CA HIS A 67 3.54 -8.61 -14.27
C HIS A 67 4.74 -7.71 -13.98
N LEU A 68 5.57 -8.10 -13.02
CA LEU A 68 6.80 -7.41 -12.67
C LEU A 68 7.99 -8.07 -13.36
N LYS A 69 9.12 -7.37 -13.32
CA LYS A 69 10.37 -7.92 -13.85
C LYS A 69 10.88 -9.02 -12.92
N LYS A 70 11.40 -10.06 -13.52
CA LYS A 70 11.95 -11.23 -12.84
C LYS A 70 13.31 -10.90 -12.19
N ASN A 71 13.54 -11.44 -11.00
CA ASN A 71 14.82 -11.30 -10.29
C ASN A 71 15.23 -9.83 -10.06
N LYS A 72 14.25 -8.97 -9.78
CA LYS A 72 14.49 -7.54 -9.52
C LYS A 72 14.04 -7.18 -8.11
N LYS A 73 14.77 -6.26 -7.50
CA LYS A 73 14.44 -5.73 -6.18
C LYS A 73 13.43 -4.62 -6.31
N TYR A 74 12.35 -4.73 -5.55
CA TYR A 74 11.31 -3.71 -5.49
C TYR A 74 11.20 -3.17 -4.07
N TYR A 75 10.95 -1.87 -3.98
CA TYR A 75 10.64 -1.19 -2.72
C TYR A 75 9.15 -0.99 -2.67
N VAL A 76 8.53 -1.32 -1.53
CA VAL A 76 7.07 -1.35 -1.38
C VAL A 76 6.66 -0.55 -0.15
N GLN A 77 5.62 0.25 -0.32
CA GLN A 77 5.00 1.01 0.78
C GLN A 77 3.49 0.89 0.70
N ILE A 78 2.82 1.07 1.83
CA ILE A 78 1.36 1.04 1.91
C ILE A 78 0.86 2.29 2.63
N ARG A 79 -0.34 2.74 2.28
CA ARG A 79 -1.09 3.74 3.03
C ARG A 79 -2.57 3.39 3.01
N THR A 80 -3.31 3.97 3.96
CA THR A 80 -4.77 3.88 3.94
C THR A 80 -5.35 5.10 3.25
N TYR A 81 -6.60 4.99 2.83
CA TYR A 81 -7.38 6.14 2.42
C TYR A 81 -8.79 6.06 3.01
N LYS A 82 -9.39 7.20 3.22
CA LYS A 82 -10.78 7.34 3.66
C LYS A 82 -11.50 8.21 2.65
N THR A 83 -12.65 7.73 2.15
CA THR A 83 -13.49 8.50 1.25
C THR A 83 -14.64 9.11 2.05
N VAL A 84 -14.76 10.42 1.99
CA VAL A 84 -15.88 11.17 2.61
C VAL A 84 -16.41 12.14 1.58
N SER A 85 -17.70 12.03 1.27
CA SER A 85 -18.37 12.91 0.28
C SER A 85 -17.60 12.99 -1.04
N LYS A 86 -17.17 11.84 -1.55
CA LYS A 86 -16.41 11.68 -2.79
C LYS A 86 -14.99 12.28 -2.76
N VAL A 87 -14.52 12.74 -1.60
CA VAL A 87 -13.16 13.24 -1.42
C VAL A 87 -12.35 12.16 -0.70
N LYS A 88 -11.15 11.89 -1.22
CA LYS A 88 -10.23 10.92 -0.61
C LYS A 88 -9.22 11.62 0.28
N TYR A 89 -9.06 11.11 1.47
CA TYR A 89 -8.04 11.54 2.43
C TYR A 89 -7.07 10.39 2.64
N TYR A 90 -5.79 10.67 2.68
CA TYR A 90 -4.74 9.65 2.72
C TYR A 90 -3.94 9.72 4.01
N SER A 91 -3.55 8.56 4.52
CA SER A 91 -2.53 8.49 5.57
C SER A 91 -1.15 8.72 4.97
N GLY A 92 -0.13 8.87 5.82
CA GLY A 92 1.26 8.82 5.36
C GLY A 92 1.60 7.42 4.85
N TRP A 93 2.61 7.34 3.99
CA TRP A 93 3.13 6.06 3.52
C TRP A 93 3.87 5.36 4.64
N SER A 94 3.77 4.02 4.68
CA SER A 94 4.52 3.20 5.62
C SER A 94 6.02 3.24 5.32
N GLY A 95 6.82 2.71 6.24
CA GLY A 95 8.23 2.45 5.96
C GLY A 95 8.39 1.53 4.75
N LYS A 96 9.50 1.66 4.05
CA LYS A 96 9.79 0.84 2.87
C LYS A 96 10.14 -0.58 3.28
N LYS A 97 9.55 -1.56 2.60
CA LYS A 97 9.98 -2.95 2.63
C LYS A 97 10.49 -3.34 1.26
N THR A 98 11.41 -4.28 1.22
CA THR A 98 11.99 -4.72 -0.04
C THR A 98 11.64 -6.17 -0.32
N VAL A 99 11.59 -6.50 -1.61
CA VAL A 99 11.35 -7.86 -2.08
C VAL A 99 12.09 -8.05 -3.39
N VAL A 100 12.64 -9.23 -3.60
CA VAL A 100 13.25 -9.61 -4.87
C VAL A 100 12.33 -10.64 -5.52
N THR A 101 11.84 -10.32 -6.71
CA THR A 101 10.94 -11.22 -7.46
C THR A 101 11.68 -12.47 -7.91
N LYS A 102 10.93 -13.50 -8.21
CA LYS A 102 11.46 -14.74 -8.80
C LYS A 102 11.30 -14.72 -10.30
#